data_becfde4bad7f00cfc2ac24764c3f73d8
#
_entry.id   becfde4bad7f00cfc2ac24764c3f73d8
#
_cell.length_a   1.000
_cell.length_b   1.000
_cell.length_c   1.000
_cell.angle_alpha   90.00
_cell.angle_beta   90.00
_cell.angle_gamma   90.00
#
_symmetry.space_group_name_H-M   'P 1'
#
loop_
_entity.id
_entity.type
_entity.pdbx_description
1 polymer ?
#
loop_
_entity_poly.entity_id
_entity_poly.type
_entity_poly.pdbx_seq_one_letter_code
_entity_poly.pdbx_strand_id
1 'polypeptide(L)'
;MLITGCSSGSGGGDGNAKPKAKPAAEPKPLTEGALRPLLLSQADLGAGYVQAQEEPDSGKFDDVSVQGCPSLEKLGQSGDETMFASKAEASFTYDSDASLGEELHSDRPSVLSSKLRELFGAYTACPTYTMTSGTTPIEVKIAKSATPELGDEQFAYTSTMELPAGAQVLKTMSVRKGNVAVMLVGAPALVDRHIKTAVGKLPAGS
;
A
#
# COMPACT_ATOMS: atom_id res chain seq x y z
N MET A 1 -75.05 -26.60 -31.53
CA MET A 1 -74.98 -27.89 -30.80
C MET A 1 -73.59 -27.95 -30.13
N LEU A 2 -73.59 -27.84 -28.80
CA LEU A 2 -72.78 -28.58 -27.82
C LEU A 2 -71.27 -28.47 -27.97
N ILE A 3 -70.42 -28.24 -27.02
CA ILE A 3 -70.40 -28.12 -25.54
C ILE A 3 -68.96 -28.06 -25.16
N THR A 4 -68.65 -27.22 -24.17
CA THR A 4 -67.82 -27.44 -23.00
C THR A 4 -66.39 -27.90 -23.09
N GLY A 5 -65.53 -27.21 -22.34
CA GLY A 5 -64.32 -27.73 -21.77
C GLY A 5 -63.48 -26.67 -21.10
N CYS A 6 -63.87 -26.24 -19.94
CA CYS A 6 -62.96 -25.60 -18.98
C CYS A 6 -61.93 -26.57 -18.50
N SER A 7 -60.69 -26.18 -18.42
CA SER A 7 -59.80 -26.74 -17.41
C SER A 7 -58.81 -25.69 -16.96
N SER A 8 -59.03 -25.25 -15.76
CA SER A 8 -58.14 -24.45 -14.96
C SER A 8 -56.90 -25.34 -14.57
N GLY A 9 -55.75 -24.85 -14.96
CA GLY A 9 -54.46 -25.40 -14.50
C GLY A 9 -53.71 -24.34 -13.73
N SER A 10 -54.00 -24.20 -12.44
CA SER A 10 -53.14 -23.48 -11.49
C SER A 10 -51.85 -24.25 -11.32
N GLY A 11 -50.81 -23.81 -11.99
CA GLY A 11 -49.42 -24.23 -11.74
C GLY A 11 -48.77 -23.19 -10.85
N GLY A 12 -48.87 -23.39 -9.53
CA GLY A 12 -48.08 -22.62 -8.57
C GLY A 12 -46.62 -22.98 -8.75
N GLY A 13 -45.88 -22.10 -9.37
CA GLY A 13 -44.43 -22.12 -9.37
C GLY A 13 -43.93 -21.51 -8.06
N ASP A 14 -43.75 -22.35 -7.04
CA ASP A 14 -42.97 -22.01 -5.87
C ASP A 14 -41.53 -21.67 -6.32
N GLY A 15 -41.31 -20.42 -6.67
CA GLY A 15 -39.99 -19.86 -6.85
C GLY A 15 -39.29 -19.81 -5.50
N ASN A 16 -38.65 -20.92 -5.15
CA ASN A 16 -37.72 -20.98 -4.02
C ASN A 16 -36.53 -20.05 -4.32
N ALA A 17 -36.72 -18.76 -4.12
CA ALA A 17 -35.66 -17.75 -4.16
C ALA A 17 -34.71 -18.06 -3.00
N LYS A 18 -33.63 -18.76 -3.31
CA LYS A 18 -32.50 -18.98 -2.40
C LYS A 18 -32.17 -17.64 -1.74
N PRO A 19 -32.16 -17.53 -0.40
CA PRO A 19 -31.80 -16.28 0.27
C PRO A 19 -30.41 -15.90 -0.23
N LYS A 20 -30.26 -14.69 -0.82
CA LYS A 20 -28.95 -14.11 -1.09
C LYS A 20 -28.22 -14.06 0.24
N ALA A 21 -27.16 -14.86 0.39
CA ALA A 21 -26.30 -14.80 1.56
C ALA A 21 -25.88 -13.34 1.79
N LYS A 22 -26.13 -12.86 3.01
CA LYS A 22 -25.66 -11.53 3.42
C LYS A 22 -24.13 -11.52 3.25
N PRO A 23 -23.54 -10.49 2.61
CA PRO A 23 -22.09 -10.43 2.48
C PRO A 23 -21.45 -10.58 3.86
N ALA A 24 -20.45 -11.45 3.96
CA ALA A 24 -19.67 -11.57 5.18
C ALA A 24 -19.10 -10.19 5.57
N ALA A 25 -19.12 -9.89 6.87
CA ALA A 25 -18.53 -8.63 7.34
C ALA A 25 -17.02 -8.63 7.06
N GLU A 26 -16.50 -7.52 6.53
CA GLU A 26 -15.06 -7.41 6.29
C GLU A 26 -14.26 -7.51 7.61
N PRO A 27 -13.05 -8.09 7.57
CA PRO A 27 -12.14 -8.08 8.70
C PRO A 27 -11.89 -6.66 9.21
N LYS A 28 -11.79 -6.53 10.54
CA LYS A 28 -11.45 -5.24 11.17
C LYS A 28 -9.96 -4.94 10.96
N PRO A 29 -9.56 -3.66 10.97
CA PRO A 29 -8.17 -3.28 11.01
C PRO A 29 -7.44 -3.92 12.19
N LEU A 30 -6.18 -4.32 11.98
CA LEU A 30 -5.28 -4.69 13.05
C LEU A 30 -4.83 -3.43 13.79
N THR A 31 -4.55 -3.55 15.08
CA THR A 31 -3.94 -2.46 15.86
C THR A 31 -2.43 -2.38 15.53
N GLU A 32 -1.81 -1.24 15.83
CA GLU A 32 -0.36 -1.07 15.72
C GLU A 32 0.41 -2.18 16.47
N GLY A 33 0.00 -2.49 17.72
CA GLY A 33 0.61 -3.57 18.50
C GLY A 33 0.50 -4.95 17.88
N ALA A 34 -0.53 -5.19 17.03
CA ALA A 34 -0.67 -6.42 16.26
C ALA A 34 0.15 -6.40 14.94
N LEU A 35 0.45 -5.21 14.40
CA LEU A 35 1.29 -5.04 13.22
C LEU A 35 2.78 -5.16 13.55
N ARG A 36 3.25 -4.62 14.68
CA ARG A 36 4.67 -4.61 15.06
C ARG A 36 5.37 -5.98 14.97
N PRO A 37 4.80 -7.11 15.42
CA PRO A 37 5.43 -8.43 15.27
C PRO A 37 5.53 -8.93 13.83
N LEU A 38 4.79 -8.32 12.89
CA LEU A 38 4.79 -8.67 11.47
C LEU A 38 5.87 -7.93 10.68
N LEU A 39 6.48 -6.88 11.26
CA LEU A 39 7.59 -6.17 10.64
C LEU A 39 8.79 -7.10 10.44
N LEU A 40 9.58 -6.80 9.42
CA LEU A 40 10.89 -7.43 9.23
C LEU A 40 11.77 -7.18 10.46
N SER A 41 12.58 -8.14 10.76
CA SER A 41 13.65 -8.04 11.74
C SER A 41 15.01 -8.12 11.06
N GLN A 42 16.06 -7.73 11.76
CA GLN A 42 17.42 -7.91 11.26
C GLN A 42 17.74 -9.39 10.92
N ALA A 43 17.14 -10.33 11.65
CA ALA A 43 17.28 -11.77 11.38
C ALA A 43 16.61 -12.18 10.05
N ASP A 44 15.48 -11.55 9.69
CA ASP A 44 14.79 -11.80 8.42
C ASP A 44 15.59 -11.29 7.21
N LEU A 45 16.35 -10.22 7.40
CA LEU A 45 17.13 -9.55 6.37
C LEU A 45 18.52 -10.19 6.17
N GLY A 46 19.11 -10.74 7.22
CA GLY A 46 20.42 -11.36 7.21
C GLY A 46 21.57 -10.41 7.53
N ALA A 47 22.79 -10.83 7.21
CA ALA A 47 24.00 -10.08 7.53
C ALA A 47 24.09 -8.75 6.76
N GLY A 48 24.75 -7.75 7.34
CA GLY A 48 24.95 -6.43 6.77
C GLY A 48 23.84 -5.42 7.08
N TYR A 49 22.71 -5.87 7.63
CA TYR A 49 21.63 -4.97 8.02
C TYR A 49 21.76 -4.55 9.48
N VAL A 50 21.54 -3.27 9.73
CA VAL A 50 21.41 -2.68 11.06
C VAL A 50 20.07 -1.99 11.14
N GLN A 51 19.26 -2.37 12.13
CA GLN A 51 17.99 -1.70 12.37
C GLN A 51 18.24 -0.30 12.91
N ALA A 52 17.67 0.71 12.28
CA ALA A 52 17.69 2.06 12.81
C ALA A 52 16.82 2.14 14.06
N GLN A 53 17.23 2.93 15.02
CA GLN A 53 16.36 3.25 16.15
C GLN A 53 15.16 4.05 15.62
N GLU A 54 13.96 3.72 16.10
CA GLU A 54 12.78 4.55 15.85
C GLU A 54 13.07 5.94 16.42
N GLU A 55 13.36 6.91 15.56
CA GLU A 55 13.31 8.29 16.01
C GLU A 55 11.84 8.63 16.24
N PRO A 56 11.47 9.25 17.36
CA PRO A 56 10.12 9.74 17.53
C PRO A 56 9.81 10.64 16.35
N ASP A 57 8.69 10.33 15.68
CA ASP A 57 8.22 11.02 14.48
C ASP A 57 8.37 12.52 14.68
N SER A 58 9.39 13.09 14.08
CA SER A 58 9.75 14.49 14.32
C SER A 58 8.83 15.44 13.58
N GLY A 59 7.76 14.92 12.96
CA GLY A 59 6.72 15.75 12.31
C GLY A 59 7.23 16.69 11.21
N LYS A 60 8.45 16.48 10.73
CA LYS A 60 9.17 17.47 9.91
C LYS A 60 9.06 17.26 8.40
N PHE A 61 7.90 16.85 7.93
CA PHE A 61 7.55 17.10 6.52
C PHE A 61 6.93 18.50 6.31
N ASP A 62 6.82 19.31 7.38
CA ASP A 62 6.25 20.65 7.34
C ASP A 62 6.95 21.58 6.33
N ASP A 63 8.21 21.29 5.98
CA ASP A 63 9.01 22.05 5.03
C ASP A 63 9.12 21.39 3.64
N VAL A 64 8.31 20.35 3.36
CA VAL A 64 8.29 19.72 2.04
C VAL A 64 7.09 20.18 1.24
N SER A 65 7.34 20.76 0.08
CA SER A 65 6.29 21.13 -0.88
C SER A 65 6.51 20.43 -2.22
N VAL A 66 5.41 20.13 -2.90
CA VAL A 66 5.41 19.51 -4.24
C VAL A 66 4.79 20.49 -5.22
N GLN A 67 5.40 20.64 -6.40
CA GLN A 67 4.92 21.47 -7.50
C GLN A 67 5.00 20.71 -8.82
N GLY A 68 4.02 20.97 -9.69
CA GLY A 68 3.99 20.38 -11.02
C GLY A 68 3.28 19.00 -11.07
N CYS A 69 2.64 18.58 -9.97
CA CYS A 69 1.82 17.37 -9.92
C CYS A 69 0.57 17.59 -9.06
N PRO A 70 -0.55 18.05 -9.66
CA PRO A 70 -1.77 18.38 -8.91
C PRO A 70 -2.31 17.24 -8.03
N SER A 71 -2.11 15.99 -8.43
CA SER A 71 -2.52 14.81 -7.65
C SER A 71 -1.73 14.67 -6.36
N LEU A 72 -0.42 14.89 -6.38
CA LEU A 72 0.43 14.87 -5.19
C LEU A 72 0.21 16.10 -4.32
N GLU A 73 0.03 17.27 -4.94
CA GLU A 73 -0.28 18.51 -4.22
C GLU A 73 -1.57 18.35 -3.40
N LYS A 74 -2.61 17.74 -4.00
CA LYS A 74 -3.86 17.43 -3.32
C LYS A 74 -3.65 16.39 -2.19
N LEU A 75 -2.88 15.34 -2.43
CA LEU A 75 -2.59 14.30 -1.43
C LEU A 75 -1.87 14.92 -0.22
N GLY A 76 -0.86 15.75 -0.43
CA GLY A 76 -0.13 16.44 0.64
C GLY A 76 -1.01 17.35 1.50
N GLN A 77 -2.06 17.96 0.93
CA GLN A 77 -3.02 18.77 1.67
C GLN A 77 -3.95 17.94 2.58
N SER A 78 -4.09 16.63 2.30
CA SER A 78 -4.99 15.76 3.06
C SER A 78 -4.38 15.24 4.37
N GLY A 79 -3.07 15.42 4.59
CA GLY A 79 -2.33 14.96 5.76
C GLY A 79 -2.11 13.44 5.76
N ASP A 80 -0.86 13.02 5.91
CA ASP A 80 -0.45 11.60 5.84
C ASP A 80 -0.91 10.80 7.07
N GLU A 81 -1.00 11.44 8.23
CA GLU A 81 -1.17 10.79 9.53
C GLU A 81 -2.52 10.08 9.71
N THR A 82 -3.51 10.40 8.88
CA THR A 82 -4.87 9.83 8.98
C THR A 82 -5.25 8.92 7.82
N MET A 83 -4.31 8.63 6.91
CA MET A 83 -4.65 7.88 5.70
C MET A 83 -5.12 6.46 6.00
N PHE A 84 -4.49 5.73 6.93
CA PHE A 84 -4.84 4.36 7.29
C PHE A 84 -5.27 4.27 8.76
N ALA A 85 -6.07 3.25 9.10
CA ALA A 85 -6.59 3.08 10.46
C ALA A 85 -5.47 2.76 11.47
N SER A 86 -4.40 2.10 11.05
CA SER A 86 -3.21 1.85 11.85
C SER A 86 -1.98 1.64 10.99
N LYS A 87 -0.83 1.96 11.56
CA LYS A 87 0.50 1.85 10.94
C LYS A 87 1.49 1.24 11.94
N ALA A 88 2.49 0.52 11.45
CA ALA A 88 3.74 0.21 12.13
C ALA A 88 4.87 0.27 11.12
N GLU A 89 6.07 0.64 11.56
CA GLU A 89 7.20 0.85 10.67
C GLU A 89 8.50 0.31 11.26
N ALA A 90 9.46 0.01 10.39
CA ALA A 90 10.83 -0.30 10.71
C ALA A 90 11.76 0.21 9.62
N SER A 91 12.96 0.62 9.99
CA SER A 91 13.97 1.11 9.07
C SER A 91 15.29 0.39 9.29
N PHE A 92 16.01 0.15 8.20
CA PHE A 92 17.28 -0.56 8.21
C PHE A 92 18.28 0.16 7.31
N THR A 93 19.54 0.14 7.71
CA THR A 93 20.68 0.46 6.85
C THR A 93 21.38 -0.83 6.43
N TYR A 94 21.87 -0.89 5.19
CA TYR A 94 22.64 -2.00 4.65
C TYR A 94 24.01 -1.48 4.22
N ASP A 95 25.09 -2.10 4.74
CA ASP A 95 26.50 -1.75 4.45
C ASP A 95 26.78 -0.24 4.55
N SER A 96 26.09 0.46 5.47
CA SER A 96 26.22 1.88 5.79
C SER A 96 25.71 2.86 4.73
N ASP A 97 25.38 2.42 3.51
CA ASP A 97 25.10 3.32 2.39
C ASP A 97 23.67 3.19 1.84
N ALA A 98 23.08 2.02 1.91
CA ALA A 98 21.73 1.79 1.40
C ALA A 98 20.71 1.68 2.53
N SER A 99 19.52 2.22 2.30
CA SER A 99 18.40 2.14 3.25
C SER A 99 17.28 1.25 2.73
N LEU A 100 16.57 0.62 3.66
CA LEU A 100 15.34 -0.10 3.46
C LEU A 100 14.36 0.30 4.55
N GLY A 101 13.27 0.96 4.20
CA GLY A 101 12.14 1.23 5.07
C GLY A 101 11.03 0.23 4.83
N GLU A 102 10.36 -0.17 5.89
CA GLU A 102 9.14 -0.97 5.85
C GLU A 102 8.03 -0.25 6.59
N GLU A 103 6.86 -0.19 5.99
CA GLU A 103 5.63 0.26 6.61
C GLU A 103 4.56 -0.82 6.46
N LEU A 104 3.90 -1.15 7.55
CA LEU A 104 2.70 -1.96 7.57
C LEU A 104 1.50 -1.07 7.82
N HIS A 105 0.52 -1.17 6.95
CA HIS A 105 -0.75 -0.45 7.06
C HIS A 105 -1.90 -1.43 7.22
N SER A 106 -2.87 -1.10 8.07
CA SER A 106 -4.08 -1.90 8.19
C SER A 106 -5.32 -1.02 8.17
N ASP A 107 -6.32 -1.51 7.45
CA ASP A 107 -7.67 -0.97 7.38
C ASP A 107 -8.63 -2.09 6.95
N ARG A 108 -9.94 -1.82 6.86
CA ARG A 108 -10.86 -2.76 6.22
C ARG A 108 -10.41 -2.99 4.77
N PRO A 109 -10.48 -4.23 4.24
CA PRO A 109 -9.94 -4.57 2.92
C PRO A 109 -10.37 -3.62 1.78
N SER A 110 -11.65 -3.25 1.74
CA SER A 110 -12.16 -2.34 0.71
C SER A 110 -11.59 -0.93 0.84
N VAL A 111 -11.45 -0.43 2.08
CA VAL A 111 -10.87 0.89 2.38
C VAL A 111 -9.39 0.90 2.06
N LEU A 112 -8.64 -0.13 2.52
CA LEU A 112 -7.21 -0.27 2.27
C LEU A 112 -6.91 -0.31 0.77
N SER A 113 -7.67 -1.11 0.01
CA SER A 113 -7.56 -1.18 -1.46
C SER A 113 -7.78 0.18 -2.12
N SER A 114 -8.82 0.93 -1.71
CA SER A 114 -9.12 2.25 -2.26
C SER A 114 -7.99 3.24 -2.00
N LYS A 115 -7.52 3.29 -0.76
CA LYS A 115 -6.45 4.21 -0.34
C LYS A 115 -5.11 3.91 -1.02
N LEU A 116 -4.74 2.63 -1.16
CA LEU A 116 -3.52 2.25 -1.88
C LEU A 116 -3.58 2.65 -3.36
N ARG A 117 -4.74 2.46 -4.01
CA ARG A 117 -4.92 2.90 -5.40
C ARG A 117 -4.84 4.41 -5.55
N GLU A 118 -5.42 5.16 -4.61
CA GLU A 118 -5.35 6.61 -4.59
C GLU A 118 -3.89 7.08 -4.40
N LEU A 119 -3.20 6.53 -3.41
CA LEU A 119 -1.81 6.85 -3.10
C LEU A 119 -0.89 6.59 -4.31
N PHE A 120 -0.87 5.35 -4.79
CA PHE A 120 -0.02 4.98 -5.92
C PHE A 120 -0.45 5.65 -7.24
N GLY A 121 -1.75 5.90 -7.40
CA GLY A 121 -2.29 6.68 -8.49
C GLY A 121 -1.76 8.12 -8.48
N ALA A 122 -1.74 8.77 -7.33
CA ALA A 122 -1.22 10.12 -7.17
C ALA A 122 0.29 10.20 -7.49
N TYR A 123 1.10 9.29 -6.92
CA TYR A 123 2.54 9.26 -7.20
C TYR A 123 2.88 8.95 -8.66
N THR A 124 2.07 8.15 -9.33
CA THR A 124 2.35 7.75 -10.74
C THR A 124 1.58 8.56 -11.78
N ALA A 125 0.83 9.58 -11.36
CA ALA A 125 0.08 10.45 -12.27
C ALA A 125 0.99 11.37 -13.09
N CYS A 126 2.13 11.77 -12.51
CA CYS A 126 3.05 12.71 -13.13
C CYS A 126 4.42 12.03 -13.32
N PRO A 127 4.97 12.00 -14.53
CA PRO A 127 6.28 11.39 -14.77
C PRO A 127 7.43 12.20 -14.16
N THR A 128 7.20 13.49 -13.89
CA THR A 128 8.18 14.38 -13.30
C THR A 128 7.46 15.45 -12.49
N TYR A 129 8.04 15.84 -11.35
CA TYR A 129 7.59 16.95 -10.51
C TYR A 129 8.77 17.53 -9.73
N THR A 130 8.59 18.69 -9.13
CA THR A 130 9.58 19.29 -8.23
C THR A 130 9.12 19.13 -6.79
N MET A 131 9.99 18.58 -5.97
CA MET A 131 9.86 18.55 -4.51
C MET A 131 10.82 19.59 -3.93
N THR A 132 10.35 20.44 -3.02
CA THR A 132 11.22 21.38 -2.30
C THR A 132 11.31 20.95 -0.85
N SER A 133 12.53 20.76 -0.36
CA SER A 133 12.81 20.46 1.05
C SER A 133 13.56 21.66 1.63
N GLY A 134 12.94 22.36 2.57
CA GLY A 134 13.39 23.66 3.02
C GLY A 134 13.43 24.66 1.85
N THR A 135 14.64 25.05 1.41
CA THR A 135 14.83 25.94 0.26
C THR A 135 15.39 25.27 -0.98
N THR A 136 15.61 23.96 -0.95
CA THR A 136 16.28 23.22 -2.03
C THR A 136 15.26 22.55 -2.93
N PRO A 137 15.12 22.98 -4.22
CA PRO A 137 14.30 22.27 -5.18
C PRO A 137 15.01 21.00 -5.65
N ILE A 138 14.26 19.91 -5.72
CA ILE A 138 14.70 18.58 -6.14
C ILE A 138 13.79 18.14 -7.28
N GLU A 139 14.34 17.87 -8.46
CA GLU A 139 13.59 17.22 -9.53
C GLU A 139 13.42 15.76 -9.22
N VAL A 140 12.19 15.27 -9.29
CA VAL A 140 11.82 13.87 -9.06
C VAL A 140 11.21 13.30 -10.33
N LYS A 141 11.79 12.22 -10.84
CA LYS A 141 11.27 11.45 -11.99
C LYS A 141 10.64 10.16 -11.49
N ILE A 142 9.44 9.86 -11.94
CA ILE A 142 8.69 8.66 -11.56
C ILE A 142 8.55 7.73 -12.75
N ALA A 143 8.83 6.46 -12.53
CA ALA A 143 8.58 5.38 -13.48
C ALA A 143 7.82 4.25 -12.79
N LYS A 144 6.69 3.81 -13.38
CA LYS A 144 5.99 2.61 -12.94
C LYS A 144 6.91 1.40 -13.07
N SER A 145 6.94 0.56 -12.04
CA SER A 145 7.75 -0.65 -12.01
C SER A 145 6.88 -1.90 -12.09
N ALA A 146 7.42 -2.96 -12.68
CA ALA A 146 6.77 -4.27 -12.67
C ALA A 146 6.71 -4.82 -11.25
N THR A 147 5.64 -5.55 -10.95
CA THR A 147 5.39 -6.17 -9.66
C THR A 147 5.19 -7.68 -9.81
N PRO A 148 5.80 -8.51 -8.96
CA PRO A 148 5.44 -9.92 -8.89
C PRO A 148 4.05 -10.07 -8.24
N GLU A 149 3.30 -11.10 -8.63
CA GLU A 149 2.03 -11.44 -8.00
C GLU A 149 2.30 -12.10 -6.63
N LEU A 150 2.15 -11.34 -5.55
CA LEU A 150 2.46 -11.76 -4.18
C LEU A 150 1.28 -11.66 -3.22
N GLY A 151 0.19 -11.03 -3.61
CA GLY A 151 -0.98 -10.79 -2.77
C GLY A 151 -2.22 -10.46 -3.57
N ASP A 152 -3.23 -9.89 -2.92
CA ASP A 152 -4.49 -9.51 -3.56
C ASP A 152 -4.32 -8.32 -4.51
N GLU A 153 -3.43 -7.40 -4.17
CA GLU A 153 -3.07 -6.22 -4.97
C GLU A 153 -1.61 -5.87 -4.73
N GLN A 154 -0.95 -5.39 -5.78
CA GLN A 154 0.43 -4.93 -5.72
C GLN A 154 0.65 -3.71 -6.59
N PHE A 155 1.50 -2.81 -6.10
CA PHE A 155 1.86 -1.56 -6.75
C PHE A 155 3.36 -1.33 -6.60
N ALA A 156 3.99 -0.77 -7.62
CA ALA A 156 5.37 -0.32 -7.52
C ALA A 156 5.68 0.84 -8.46
N TYR A 157 6.58 1.69 -8.00
CA TYR A 157 7.23 2.70 -8.82
C TYR A 157 8.67 2.89 -8.39
N THR A 158 9.46 3.47 -9.27
CA THR A 158 10.82 3.93 -8.99
C THR A 158 10.82 5.44 -9.07
N SER A 159 11.41 6.10 -8.08
CA SER A 159 11.68 7.53 -8.08
C SER A 159 13.17 7.78 -8.26
N THR A 160 13.52 8.72 -9.14
CA THR A 160 14.89 9.22 -9.29
C THR A 160 14.90 10.68 -8.88
N MET A 161 15.67 11.01 -7.86
CA MET A 161 15.83 12.35 -7.32
C MET A 161 17.19 12.89 -7.74
N GLU A 162 17.22 14.06 -8.40
CA GLU A 162 18.44 14.74 -8.78
C GLU A 162 18.92 15.61 -7.61
N LEU A 163 19.87 15.09 -6.84
CA LEU A 163 20.44 15.77 -5.68
C LEU A 163 21.80 16.41 -6.04
N PRO A 164 22.26 17.44 -5.29
CA PRO A 164 23.58 18.03 -5.52
C PRO A 164 24.74 17.04 -5.44
N ALA A 165 24.60 15.97 -4.66
CA ALA A 165 25.59 14.90 -4.51
C ALA A 165 25.49 13.82 -5.58
N GLY A 166 24.54 13.91 -6.51
CA GLY A 166 24.26 12.91 -7.54
C GLY A 166 22.82 12.38 -7.48
N ALA A 167 22.45 11.61 -8.50
CA ALA A 167 21.11 11.05 -8.57
C ALA A 167 20.92 9.94 -7.53
N GLN A 168 19.83 10.00 -6.79
CA GLN A 168 19.38 8.94 -5.89
C GLN A 168 18.18 8.23 -6.51
N VAL A 169 18.24 6.89 -6.55
CA VAL A 169 17.16 6.06 -7.07
C VAL A 169 16.57 5.24 -5.93
N LEU A 170 15.27 5.39 -5.71
CA LEU A 170 14.50 4.62 -4.74
C LEU A 170 13.39 3.85 -5.45
N LYS A 171 13.07 2.67 -4.94
CA LYS A 171 11.90 1.89 -5.32
C LYS A 171 10.92 1.87 -4.17
N THR A 172 9.65 2.09 -4.47
CA THR A 172 8.54 1.85 -3.55
C THR A 172 7.72 0.69 -4.10
N MET A 173 7.46 -0.31 -3.27
CA MET A 173 6.60 -1.43 -3.61
C MET A 173 5.65 -1.73 -2.46
N SER A 174 4.36 -1.86 -2.77
CA SER A 174 3.34 -2.27 -1.80
C SER A 174 2.63 -3.53 -2.25
N VAL A 175 2.33 -4.41 -1.29
CA VAL A 175 1.54 -5.62 -1.50
C VAL A 175 0.49 -5.73 -0.39
N ARG A 176 -0.78 -5.89 -0.79
CA ARG A 176 -1.90 -6.09 0.14
C ARG A 176 -2.28 -7.56 0.22
N LYS A 177 -2.53 -8.04 1.44
CA LYS A 177 -3.18 -9.32 1.75
C LYS A 177 -4.29 -9.09 2.78
N GLY A 178 -5.53 -9.29 2.37
CA GLY A 178 -6.68 -9.06 3.24
C GLY A 178 -6.74 -7.62 3.73
N ASN A 179 -6.68 -7.44 5.04
CA ASN A 179 -6.77 -6.16 5.75
C ASN A 179 -5.39 -5.57 6.14
N VAL A 180 -4.28 -6.09 5.60
CA VAL A 180 -2.93 -5.58 5.82
C VAL A 180 -2.22 -5.35 4.49
N ALA A 181 -1.49 -4.26 4.40
CA ALA A 181 -0.54 -3.99 3.32
C ALA A 181 0.85 -3.76 3.89
N VAL A 182 1.85 -4.33 3.23
CA VAL A 182 3.25 -3.98 3.45
C VAL A 182 3.70 -3.04 2.34
N MET A 183 4.45 -2.02 2.70
CA MET A 183 5.13 -1.12 1.78
C MET A 183 6.63 -1.14 2.10
N LEU A 184 7.45 -1.46 1.10
CA LEU A 184 8.91 -1.33 1.18
C LEU A 184 9.37 -0.14 0.34
N VAL A 185 10.27 0.65 0.92
CA VAL A 185 10.89 1.81 0.27
C VAL A 185 12.40 1.72 0.47
N GLY A 186 13.19 1.92 -0.59
CA GLY A 186 14.64 1.89 -0.47
C GLY A 186 15.35 1.64 -1.78
N ALA A 187 16.63 1.26 -1.68
CA ALA A 187 17.40 0.88 -2.86
C ALA A 187 16.68 -0.24 -3.64
N PRO A 188 16.54 -0.13 -4.98
CA PRO A 188 15.72 -1.07 -5.76
C PRO A 188 16.07 -2.55 -5.53
N ALA A 189 17.36 -2.86 -5.46
CA ALA A 189 17.83 -4.24 -5.23
C ALA A 189 17.44 -4.79 -3.85
N LEU A 190 17.35 -3.94 -2.82
CA LEU A 190 16.93 -4.34 -1.46
C LEU A 190 15.43 -4.58 -1.41
N VAL A 191 14.63 -3.70 -2.00
CA VAL A 191 13.17 -3.86 -2.10
C VAL A 191 12.83 -5.18 -2.82
N ASP A 192 13.45 -5.42 -3.99
CA ASP A 192 13.21 -6.65 -4.77
C ASP A 192 13.63 -7.93 -4.04
N ARG A 193 14.70 -7.85 -3.25
CA ARG A 193 15.21 -8.98 -2.46
C ARG A 193 14.27 -9.35 -1.32
N HIS A 194 13.69 -8.35 -0.61
CA HIS A 194 13.03 -8.59 0.66
C HIS A 194 11.50 -8.56 0.61
N ILE A 195 10.89 -8.10 -0.49
CA ILE A 195 9.43 -8.00 -0.57
C ILE A 195 8.72 -9.34 -0.34
N LYS A 196 9.26 -10.44 -0.83
CA LYS A 196 8.68 -11.77 -0.60
C LYS A 196 8.72 -12.19 0.87
N THR A 197 9.82 -11.88 1.55
CA THR A 197 9.97 -12.16 2.99
C THR A 197 8.96 -11.34 3.79
N ALA A 198 8.85 -10.04 3.52
CA ALA A 198 7.89 -9.16 4.17
C ALA A 198 6.43 -9.64 3.96
N VAL A 199 6.05 -9.97 2.72
CA VAL A 199 4.70 -10.51 2.41
C VAL A 199 4.46 -11.85 3.09
N GLY A 200 5.50 -12.67 3.26
CA GLY A 200 5.41 -13.97 3.94
C GLY A 200 5.07 -13.86 5.44
N LYS A 201 5.34 -12.71 6.07
CA LYS A 201 5.00 -12.44 7.47
C LYS A 201 3.56 -11.96 7.66
N LEU A 202 2.92 -11.50 6.59
CA LEU A 202 1.52 -11.05 6.67
C LEU A 202 0.59 -12.24 6.93
N PRO A 203 -0.49 -12.04 7.73
CA PRO A 203 -1.47 -13.07 7.96
C PRO A 203 -2.05 -13.59 6.64
N ALA A 204 -2.34 -14.87 6.58
CA ALA A 204 -3.11 -15.40 5.46
C ALA A 204 -4.43 -14.63 5.39
N GLY A 205 -4.76 -14.06 4.23
CA GLY A 205 -6.01 -13.34 4.03
C GLY A 205 -7.18 -14.27 4.37
N SER A 206 -7.99 -13.89 5.33
CA SER A 206 -9.22 -14.59 5.72
C SER A 206 -10.38 -14.09 4.88
#